data_d0628fc065d88ae6b5a8820d2447a792
#
_entry.id   d0628fc065d88ae6b5a8820d2447a792
#
_cell.length_a   1.000
_cell.length_b   1.000
_cell.length_c   1.000
_cell.angle_alpha   90.00
_cell.angle_beta   90.00
_cell.angle_gamma   90.00
#
_symmetry.space_group_name_H-M   'P 1'
#
loop_
_entity.id
_entity.type
_entity.pdbx_description
1 polymer ?
#
loop_
_entity_poly.entity_id
_entity_poly.type
_entity_poly.pdbx_seq_one_letter_code
_entity_poly.pdbx_strand_id
1 'polypeptide(L)'
;MSLIYNANGDSFKPWSDQQITRMAGTAIARREAVQRTLLGAAGLVLGHHLNLRALAAAPSPKAKAKSVIQIWMWGGPSHLDTWDPKPEAGSDYCGPLDKPIATNVDGVRISELMPLLAKQADKYSIIRSMTHGVNGHETAAYMVQTARAQGGRDVFPSVGAVVSLFKGYQAGYKGLVPPYIVLTEPQGRFSEAGFMGARYRPFATGGDPRQTPFAVEGIVAQGITEQRQRGRRDLLHKLNTLEQALPNDAQLAASDQCEKQAYDLMLGDGGKVFDLAQEKDEVRERYGRTTFGQSCLVARRLVERGVPYITINYKGGWDTHKQNFQTMRQRLPEMDKAMSSLLQDLSEHGLLDNTIVWWSGEFGRTPKVQWEAPWNGGRGHHGQVFSAVVAGGGFKGGRVVGASDAKGQDVKERPVYPCDLVASMYELLGIDPEAKLPHPQGLTIRAVPSATDGVTMGGKLKEIV
;
A
#
# COMPACT_ATOMS: atom_id res chain seq x y z
N MET A 1 -4.42 40.53 28.07
CA MET A 1 -5.84 40.21 28.07
C MET A 1 -6.37 40.50 26.67
N SER A 2 -6.36 39.54 25.77
CA SER A 2 -6.82 39.68 24.37
C SER A 2 -8.21 39.04 24.27
N LEU A 3 -9.19 39.82 23.88
CA LEU A 3 -10.56 39.40 23.62
C LEU A 3 -10.60 38.61 22.29
N ILE A 4 -11.15 37.42 22.31
CA ILE A 4 -11.41 36.59 21.13
C ILE A 4 -12.84 36.88 20.66
N TYR A 5 -13.00 37.36 19.42
CA TYR A 5 -14.28 37.60 18.76
C TYR A 5 -14.62 36.44 17.82
N ASN A 6 -15.93 36.16 17.67
CA ASN A 6 -16.40 35.22 16.63
C ASN A 6 -16.56 35.93 15.27
N ALA A 7 -16.83 35.19 14.20
CA ALA A 7 -16.97 35.72 12.85
C ALA A 7 -18.12 36.75 12.67
N ASN A 8 -18.96 36.95 13.66
CA ASN A 8 -20.11 37.90 13.64
C ASN A 8 -19.93 39.09 14.59
N GLY A 9 -18.76 39.24 15.24
CA GLY A 9 -18.44 40.41 16.04
C GLY A 9 -18.98 40.43 17.48
N ASP A 10 -19.55 39.33 17.96
CA ASP A 10 -20.10 39.23 19.31
C ASP A 10 -19.07 38.81 20.35
N SER A 11 -19.07 39.47 21.51
CA SER A 11 -18.18 39.11 22.63
C SER A 11 -18.69 37.90 23.40
N PHE A 12 -17.81 36.91 23.59
CA PHE A 12 -18.10 35.75 24.45
C PHE A 12 -18.23 36.22 25.91
N LYS A 13 -19.39 36.06 26.51
CA LYS A 13 -19.55 36.20 27.97
C LYS A 13 -19.08 34.92 28.65
N PRO A 14 -18.20 35.01 29.68
CA PRO A 14 -17.82 33.83 30.45
C PRO A 14 -19.02 33.26 31.17
N TRP A 15 -19.08 31.93 31.25
CA TRP A 15 -20.13 31.19 31.92
C TRP A 15 -20.20 31.57 33.40
N SER A 16 -21.42 31.76 33.93
CA SER A 16 -21.61 32.07 35.34
C SER A 16 -21.35 30.85 36.22
N ASP A 17 -20.90 31.06 37.46
CA ASP A 17 -20.64 29.99 38.44
C ASP A 17 -21.83 29.07 38.64
N GLN A 18 -23.05 29.55 38.47
CA GLN A 18 -24.29 28.74 38.54
C GLN A 18 -24.43 27.78 37.35
N GLN A 19 -23.93 28.14 36.16
CA GLN A 19 -23.95 27.26 35.00
C GLN A 19 -22.87 26.16 35.11
N ILE A 20 -21.72 26.50 35.67
CA ILE A 20 -20.64 25.54 35.95
C ILE A 20 -21.09 24.54 37.02
N THR A 21 -21.77 25.00 38.07
CA THR A 21 -22.29 24.15 39.17
C THR A 21 -23.40 23.20 38.68
N ARG A 22 -24.24 23.61 37.73
CA ARG A 22 -25.29 22.73 37.14
C ARG A 22 -24.67 21.62 36.24
N MET A 23 -23.57 21.84 35.59
CA MET A 23 -22.86 20.81 34.83
C MET A 23 -22.08 19.83 35.75
N ALA A 24 -21.66 20.26 36.92
CA ALA A 24 -21.02 19.42 37.94
C ALA A 24 -21.99 18.52 38.72
N GLY A 25 -23.30 18.71 38.57
CA GLY A 25 -24.35 18.01 39.36
C GLY A 25 -24.64 16.58 38.93
N THR A 26 -23.98 16.01 37.93
CA THR A 26 -24.02 14.59 37.57
C THR A 26 -22.63 13.96 37.64
N ALA A 27 -21.94 14.20 38.75
CA ALA A 27 -20.69 13.49 39.02
C ALA A 27 -21.02 12.02 39.32
N ILE A 28 -21.01 11.18 38.31
CA ILE A 28 -20.83 9.74 38.47
C ILE A 28 -19.56 9.57 39.30
N ALA A 29 -19.68 8.90 40.47
CA ALA A 29 -18.49 8.69 41.32
C ALA A 29 -17.34 8.13 40.46
N ARG A 30 -16.14 8.68 40.59
CA ARG A 30 -14.97 8.26 39.80
C ARG A 30 -14.80 6.74 39.68
N ARG A 31 -15.17 6.04 40.77
CA ARG A 31 -15.17 4.58 40.85
C ARG A 31 -16.17 3.93 39.90
N GLU A 32 -17.33 4.51 39.70
CA GLU A 32 -18.39 4.01 38.83
C GLU A 32 -18.12 4.31 37.36
N ALA A 33 -17.52 5.46 37.03
CA ALA A 33 -17.03 5.78 35.71
C ALA A 33 -15.90 4.84 35.30
N VAL A 34 -14.94 4.57 36.19
CA VAL A 34 -13.85 3.61 35.96
C VAL A 34 -14.38 2.18 35.80
N GLN A 35 -15.36 1.76 36.63
CA GLN A 35 -15.98 0.43 36.50
C GLN A 35 -16.76 0.27 35.19
N ARG A 36 -17.53 1.28 34.76
CA ARG A 36 -18.25 1.24 33.47
C ARG A 36 -17.34 1.27 32.27
N THR A 37 -16.22 2.01 32.35
CA THR A 37 -15.17 2.03 31.30
C THR A 37 -14.44 0.68 31.23
N LEU A 38 -14.13 0.07 32.39
CA LEU A 38 -13.48 -1.23 32.46
C LEU A 38 -14.39 -2.37 31.96
N LEU A 39 -15.69 -2.35 32.31
CA LEU A 39 -16.67 -3.34 31.84
C LEU A 39 -16.94 -3.19 30.33
N GLY A 40 -17.00 -1.96 29.82
CA GLY A 40 -17.12 -1.70 28.39
C GLY A 40 -15.87 -2.16 27.62
N ALA A 41 -14.67 -1.91 28.13
CA ALA A 41 -13.41 -2.35 27.55
C ALA A 41 -13.24 -3.87 27.59
N ALA A 42 -13.63 -4.52 28.74
CA ALA A 42 -13.57 -5.97 28.86
C ALA A 42 -14.54 -6.68 27.90
N GLY A 43 -15.75 -6.13 27.70
CA GLY A 43 -16.72 -6.66 26.74
C GLY A 43 -16.22 -6.56 25.29
N LEU A 44 -15.56 -5.45 24.92
CA LEU A 44 -14.95 -5.26 23.60
C LEU A 44 -13.75 -6.19 23.38
N VAL A 45 -12.92 -6.44 24.39
CA VAL A 45 -11.76 -7.33 24.29
C VAL A 45 -12.19 -8.81 24.18
N LEU A 46 -13.19 -9.25 24.98
CA LEU A 46 -13.72 -10.62 24.89
C LEU A 46 -14.43 -10.87 23.53
N GLY A 47 -15.21 -9.92 23.04
CA GLY A 47 -15.84 -10.02 21.71
C GLY A 47 -14.81 -10.06 20.57
N HIS A 48 -13.71 -9.33 20.71
CA HIS A 48 -12.63 -9.31 19.72
C HIS A 48 -11.84 -10.64 19.67
N HIS A 49 -11.57 -11.24 20.82
CA HIS A 49 -10.86 -12.53 20.89
C HIS A 49 -11.72 -13.72 20.40
N LEU A 50 -13.02 -13.69 20.60
CA LEU A 50 -13.92 -14.74 20.10
C LEU A 50 -14.07 -14.69 18.57
N ASN A 51 -14.12 -13.48 17.97
CA ASN A 51 -14.16 -13.33 16.51
C ASN A 51 -12.87 -13.70 15.81
N LEU A 52 -11.69 -13.49 16.42
CA LEU A 52 -10.41 -13.82 15.83
C LEU A 52 -10.15 -15.33 15.74
N ARG A 53 -10.67 -16.13 16.69
CA ARG A 53 -10.60 -17.60 16.59
C ARG A 53 -11.54 -18.17 15.52
N ALA A 54 -12.66 -17.50 15.25
CA ALA A 54 -13.59 -17.89 14.18
C ALA A 54 -13.02 -17.61 12.76
N LEU A 55 -12.13 -16.60 12.62
CA LEU A 55 -11.44 -16.29 11.36
C LEU A 55 -10.42 -17.37 10.93
N ALA A 56 -9.91 -18.15 11.88
CA ALA A 56 -8.92 -19.22 11.60
C ALA A 56 -9.56 -20.55 11.18
N ALA A 57 -10.89 -20.66 11.12
CA ALA A 57 -11.61 -21.92 10.99
C ALA A 57 -12.08 -22.27 9.56
N ALA A 58 -11.97 -21.37 8.58
CA ALA A 58 -12.27 -21.69 7.19
C ALA A 58 -11.03 -22.32 6.52
N PRO A 59 -11.17 -23.36 5.69
CA PRO A 59 -10.04 -23.90 4.92
C PRO A 59 -9.55 -22.83 3.95
N SER A 60 -8.42 -22.21 4.28
CA SER A 60 -7.77 -21.24 3.39
C SER A 60 -7.26 -21.93 2.12
N PRO A 61 -7.34 -21.29 0.96
CA PRO A 61 -6.67 -21.77 -0.25
C PRO A 61 -5.18 -22.06 0.04
N LYS A 62 -4.62 -23.05 -0.61
CA LYS A 62 -3.18 -23.34 -0.45
C LYS A 62 -2.37 -22.17 -0.99
N ALA A 63 -1.73 -21.43 -0.09
CA ALA A 63 -0.94 -20.26 -0.45
C ALA A 63 0.20 -20.62 -1.41
N LYS A 64 0.31 -19.90 -2.51
CA LYS A 64 1.47 -19.88 -3.41
C LYS A 64 2.39 -18.72 -3.05
N ALA A 65 1.81 -17.54 -2.79
CA ALA A 65 2.54 -16.34 -2.41
C ALA A 65 2.68 -16.19 -0.88
N LYS A 66 3.78 -15.59 -0.46
CA LYS A 66 4.09 -15.24 0.93
C LYS A 66 4.15 -13.73 1.13
N SER A 67 4.58 -13.00 0.11
CA SER A 67 4.82 -11.56 0.15
C SER A 67 4.22 -10.85 -1.06
N VAL A 68 3.94 -9.55 -0.89
CA VAL A 68 3.55 -8.63 -1.96
C VAL A 68 4.47 -7.42 -1.94
N ILE A 69 5.01 -7.06 -3.10
CA ILE A 69 5.63 -5.76 -3.36
C ILE A 69 4.68 -4.99 -4.26
N GLN A 70 4.03 -3.98 -3.72
CA GLN A 70 3.22 -3.05 -4.48
C GLN A 70 4.08 -1.86 -4.92
N ILE A 71 4.18 -1.63 -6.23
CA ILE A 71 4.77 -0.42 -6.82
C ILE A 71 3.61 0.52 -7.15
N TRP A 72 3.40 1.51 -6.26
CA TRP A 72 2.30 2.45 -6.40
C TRP A 72 2.74 3.70 -7.15
N MET A 73 2.12 3.92 -8.32
CA MET A 73 2.44 4.97 -9.28
C MET A 73 1.51 6.17 -9.09
N TRP A 74 1.74 6.94 -8.02
CA TRP A 74 0.87 8.05 -7.66
C TRP A 74 0.79 9.13 -8.74
N GLY A 75 -0.42 9.35 -9.26
CA GLY A 75 -0.71 10.28 -10.33
C GLY A 75 -1.28 9.61 -11.58
N GLY A 76 -1.28 8.28 -11.65
CA GLY A 76 -1.87 7.52 -12.76
C GLY A 76 -1.07 7.62 -14.07
N PRO A 77 -0.09 6.74 -14.29
CA PRO A 77 0.72 6.75 -15.51
C PRO A 77 -0.13 6.44 -16.75
N SER A 78 0.21 7.07 -17.87
CA SER A 78 -0.45 6.81 -19.14
C SER A 78 -0.25 5.38 -19.62
N HIS A 79 -1.34 4.65 -19.84
CA HIS A 79 -1.29 3.29 -20.37
C HIS A 79 -0.75 3.25 -21.80
N LEU A 80 -1.06 4.26 -22.63
CA LEU A 80 -0.56 4.35 -24.00
C LEU A 80 0.96 4.56 -24.07
N ASP A 81 1.50 5.31 -23.12
CA ASP A 81 2.92 5.65 -23.10
C ASP A 81 3.75 4.62 -22.32
N THR A 82 3.10 3.56 -21.77
CA THR A 82 3.74 2.50 -20.98
C THR A 82 3.46 1.10 -21.53
N TRP A 83 2.39 0.46 -21.08
CA TRP A 83 2.13 -0.98 -21.28
C TRP A 83 1.19 -1.30 -22.43
N ASP A 84 0.46 -0.32 -22.96
CA ASP A 84 -0.55 -0.51 -24.02
C ASP A 84 -0.39 0.51 -25.16
N PRO A 85 0.77 0.57 -25.83
CA PRO A 85 1.02 1.55 -26.89
C PRO A 85 0.13 1.31 -28.10
N LYS A 86 -0.34 2.42 -28.70
CA LYS A 86 -1.25 2.47 -29.87
C LYS A 86 -0.67 3.32 -31.00
N PRO A 87 0.48 2.95 -31.61
CA PRO A 87 1.08 3.78 -32.66
C PRO A 87 0.18 3.94 -33.87
N GLU A 88 -0.68 2.94 -34.14
CA GLU A 88 -1.61 2.95 -35.24
C GLU A 88 -2.76 3.94 -35.08
N ALA A 89 -2.97 4.46 -33.86
CA ALA A 89 -3.99 5.50 -33.56
C ALA A 89 -3.57 6.91 -34.04
N GLY A 90 -2.30 7.07 -34.43
CA GLY A 90 -1.75 8.32 -34.95
C GLY A 90 -1.25 9.28 -33.87
N SER A 91 -0.60 10.36 -34.31
CA SER A 91 0.14 11.29 -33.43
C SER A 91 -0.72 12.01 -32.40
N ASP A 92 -2.02 12.16 -32.67
CA ASP A 92 -2.99 12.73 -31.68
C ASP A 92 -3.13 11.87 -30.43
N TYR A 93 -2.75 10.58 -30.49
CA TYR A 93 -2.87 9.61 -29.41
C TYR A 93 -1.51 9.15 -28.88
N CYS A 94 -0.60 8.69 -29.76
CA CYS A 94 0.70 8.20 -29.34
C CYS A 94 1.75 9.30 -29.13
N GLY A 95 1.53 10.49 -29.72
CA GLY A 95 2.50 11.59 -29.68
C GLY A 95 3.86 11.16 -30.24
N PRO A 96 4.98 11.63 -29.66
CA PRO A 96 6.33 11.28 -30.08
C PRO A 96 6.87 9.97 -29.50
N LEU A 97 6.03 9.15 -28.84
CA LEU A 97 6.33 7.79 -28.36
C LEU A 97 5.60 6.77 -29.24
N ASP A 98 5.90 6.83 -30.54
CA ASP A 98 5.22 6.08 -31.59
C ASP A 98 5.96 4.82 -32.06
N LYS A 99 7.08 4.46 -31.39
CA LYS A 99 7.93 3.32 -31.75
C LYS A 99 7.99 2.26 -30.65
N PRO A 100 6.84 1.64 -30.30
CA PRO A 100 6.84 0.61 -29.28
C PRO A 100 7.77 -0.53 -29.65
N ILE A 101 8.47 -1.07 -28.67
CA ILE A 101 9.43 -2.15 -28.85
C ILE A 101 8.80 -3.52 -28.59
N ALA A 102 9.23 -4.53 -29.35
CA ALA A 102 8.89 -5.91 -29.09
C ALA A 102 9.52 -6.38 -27.76
N THR A 103 8.84 -7.28 -27.08
CA THR A 103 9.35 -7.93 -25.89
C THR A 103 9.91 -9.32 -26.22
N ASN A 104 10.45 -10.03 -25.22
CA ASN A 104 10.80 -11.44 -25.35
C ASN A 104 9.58 -12.39 -25.38
N VAL A 105 8.37 -11.84 -25.44
CA VAL A 105 7.12 -12.59 -25.63
C VAL A 105 6.50 -12.17 -26.96
N ASP A 106 6.26 -13.13 -27.83
CA ASP A 106 5.74 -12.90 -29.17
C ASP A 106 4.40 -12.12 -29.14
N GLY A 107 4.31 -11.11 -30.02
CA GLY A 107 3.12 -10.28 -30.14
C GLY A 107 2.92 -9.23 -29.04
N VAL A 108 3.75 -9.20 -28.01
CA VAL A 108 3.67 -8.21 -26.94
C VAL A 108 4.65 -7.07 -27.19
N ARG A 109 4.10 -5.86 -27.32
CA ARG A 109 4.87 -4.61 -27.43
C ARG A 109 4.59 -3.72 -26.22
N ILE A 110 5.60 -2.99 -25.77
CA ILE A 110 5.54 -1.98 -24.71
C ILE A 110 6.25 -0.70 -25.15
N SER A 111 6.21 0.34 -24.31
CA SER A 111 6.88 1.61 -24.59
C SER A 111 8.36 1.43 -24.96
N GLU A 112 8.83 2.19 -25.95
CA GLU A 112 10.24 2.25 -26.36
C GLU A 112 11.21 2.66 -25.23
N LEU A 113 10.67 3.28 -24.17
CA LEU A 113 11.43 3.74 -23.01
C LEU A 113 11.67 2.66 -21.93
N MET A 114 11.23 1.41 -22.19
CA MET A 114 11.35 0.31 -21.24
C MET A 114 12.09 -0.93 -21.81
N PRO A 115 13.30 -0.77 -22.36
CA PRO A 115 14.00 -1.86 -23.03
C PRO A 115 14.46 -2.99 -22.11
N LEU A 116 14.69 -2.73 -20.80
CA LEU A 116 15.11 -3.77 -19.86
C LEU A 116 13.92 -4.64 -19.45
N LEU A 117 12.77 -4.04 -19.20
CA LEU A 117 11.53 -4.77 -18.93
C LEU A 117 11.03 -5.54 -20.16
N ALA A 118 11.24 -5.02 -21.37
CA ALA A 118 10.92 -5.74 -22.60
C ALA A 118 11.63 -7.11 -22.69
N LYS A 119 12.85 -7.20 -22.18
CA LYS A 119 13.64 -8.45 -22.13
C LYS A 119 13.20 -9.44 -21.06
N GLN A 120 12.26 -9.07 -20.20
CA GLN A 120 11.79 -9.86 -19.07
C GLN A 120 10.26 -10.02 -19.05
N ALA A 121 9.58 -9.81 -20.18
CA ALA A 121 8.13 -9.91 -20.27
C ALA A 121 7.60 -11.32 -19.97
N ASP A 122 8.44 -12.33 -20.11
CA ASP A 122 8.17 -13.71 -19.69
C ASP A 122 7.95 -13.87 -18.18
N LYS A 123 8.42 -12.90 -17.34
CA LYS A 123 8.28 -12.95 -15.88
C LYS A 123 7.03 -12.25 -15.35
N TYR A 124 6.36 -11.41 -16.15
CA TYR A 124 5.19 -10.65 -15.72
C TYR A 124 4.03 -10.77 -16.70
N SER A 125 2.84 -10.48 -16.22
CA SER A 125 1.64 -10.33 -17.04
C SER A 125 1.14 -8.90 -17.01
N ILE A 126 0.66 -8.42 -18.17
CA ILE A 126 0.10 -7.08 -18.36
C ILE A 126 -1.41 -7.18 -18.38
N ILE A 127 -2.09 -6.39 -17.57
CA ILE A 127 -3.54 -6.23 -17.59
C ILE A 127 -3.81 -4.90 -18.30
N ARG A 128 -4.34 -4.94 -19.53
CA ARG A 128 -4.62 -3.76 -20.37
C ARG A 128 -6.04 -3.24 -20.26
N SER A 129 -6.84 -3.87 -19.43
CA SER A 129 -8.28 -3.62 -19.32
C SER A 129 -8.74 -3.31 -17.90
N MET A 130 -7.83 -2.80 -17.05
CA MET A 130 -8.24 -2.27 -15.75
C MET A 130 -9.23 -1.12 -15.96
N THR A 131 -10.31 -1.08 -15.16
CA THR A 131 -11.34 -0.05 -15.26
C THR A 131 -12.08 0.16 -13.94
N HIS A 132 -12.57 1.36 -13.72
CA HIS A 132 -13.52 1.70 -12.65
C HIS A 132 -14.30 3.01 -12.95
N GLY A 133 -13.98 3.72 -14.04
CA GLY A 133 -14.72 4.90 -14.49
C GLY A 133 -14.51 6.18 -13.67
N VAL A 134 -13.66 6.17 -12.63
CA VAL A 134 -13.46 7.30 -11.72
C VAL A 134 -12.22 8.10 -12.12
N ASN A 135 -12.34 9.44 -12.19
CA ASN A 135 -11.28 10.36 -12.62
C ASN A 135 -10.75 11.27 -11.49
N GLY A 136 -11.20 11.10 -10.26
CA GLY A 136 -10.68 11.84 -9.11
C GLY A 136 -9.57 11.03 -8.41
N HIS A 137 -8.39 11.62 -8.20
CA HIS A 137 -7.23 10.92 -7.59
C HIS A 137 -7.57 10.18 -6.30
N GLU A 138 -8.15 10.89 -5.33
CA GLU A 138 -8.44 10.30 -4.02
C GLU A 138 -9.45 9.17 -4.09
N THR A 139 -10.53 9.35 -4.85
CA THR A 139 -11.60 8.36 -4.98
C THR A 139 -11.11 7.12 -5.75
N ALA A 140 -10.36 7.34 -6.84
CA ALA A 140 -9.79 6.26 -7.63
C ALA A 140 -8.70 5.49 -6.85
N ALA A 141 -7.80 6.21 -6.17
CA ALA A 141 -6.79 5.59 -5.32
C ALA A 141 -7.42 4.75 -4.20
N TYR A 142 -8.46 5.28 -3.57
CA TYR A 142 -9.22 4.53 -2.57
C TYR A 142 -9.79 3.23 -3.15
N MET A 143 -10.40 3.30 -4.34
CA MET A 143 -11.00 2.13 -5.00
C MET A 143 -9.95 1.07 -5.36
N VAL A 144 -8.79 1.45 -5.89
CA VAL A 144 -7.73 0.50 -6.22
C VAL A 144 -7.07 -0.07 -4.96
N GLN A 145 -6.86 0.75 -3.92
CA GLN A 145 -6.17 0.33 -2.69
C GLN A 145 -7.05 -0.48 -1.74
N THR A 146 -8.38 -0.37 -1.84
CA THR A 146 -9.31 -1.09 -0.95
C THR A 146 -10.19 -2.11 -1.67
N ALA A 147 -10.15 -2.14 -3.02
CA ALA A 147 -11.08 -2.87 -3.89
C ALA A 147 -12.55 -2.43 -3.72
N ARG A 148 -12.80 -1.23 -3.17
CA ARG A 148 -14.15 -0.74 -2.85
C ARG A 148 -14.31 0.71 -3.26
N ALA A 149 -15.52 1.08 -3.68
CA ALA A 149 -15.89 2.48 -3.86
C ALA A 149 -15.91 3.20 -2.50
N GLN A 150 -15.54 4.47 -2.52
CA GLN A 150 -15.71 5.34 -1.36
C GLN A 150 -17.20 5.59 -1.13
N GLY A 151 -17.66 5.43 0.09
CA GLY A 151 -19.06 5.68 0.47
C GLY A 151 -19.38 5.24 1.88
N GLY A 152 -20.50 5.74 2.41
CA GLY A 152 -20.95 5.42 3.75
C GLY A 152 -20.11 6.05 4.87
N ARG A 153 -20.26 5.51 6.07
CA ARG A 153 -19.56 5.98 7.29
C ARG A 153 -18.22 5.30 7.51
N ASP A 154 -18.01 4.14 6.87
CA ASP A 154 -16.85 3.31 7.12
C ASP A 154 -15.72 3.65 6.15
N VAL A 155 -14.52 3.72 6.70
CA VAL A 155 -13.28 3.71 5.92
C VAL A 155 -12.80 2.27 5.83
N PHE A 156 -12.79 1.70 4.63
CA PHE A 156 -12.36 0.33 4.40
C PHE A 156 -10.83 0.19 4.49
N PRO A 157 -10.34 -0.96 4.98
CA PRO A 157 -8.91 -1.22 5.05
C PRO A 157 -8.30 -1.38 3.65
N SER A 158 -7.07 -0.91 3.50
CA SER A 158 -6.27 -1.16 2.30
C SER A 158 -5.91 -2.64 2.13
N VAL A 159 -5.55 -3.04 0.91
CA VAL A 159 -5.06 -4.40 0.60
C VAL A 159 -3.93 -4.80 1.55
N GLY A 160 -2.96 -3.92 1.80
CA GLY A 160 -1.85 -4.20 2.73
C GLY A 160 -2.29 -4.41 4.17
N ALA A 161 -3.29 -3.66 4.63
CA ALA A 161 -3.85 -3.85 5.97
C ALA A 161 -4.57 -5.20 6.11
N VAL A 162 -5.32 -5.62 5.09
CA VAL A 162 -5.95 -6.94 5.06
C VAL A 162 -4.91 -8.05 5.02
N VAL A 163 -3.85 -7.92 4.21
CA VAL A 163 -2.72 -8.88 4.23
C VAL A 163 -2.07 -8.91 5.61
N SER A 164 -1.88 -7.76 6.26
CA SER A 164 -1.34 -7.71 7.63
C SER A 164 -2.24 -8.42 8.65
N LEU A 165 -3.57 -8.40 8.48
CA LEU A 165 -4.49 -9.17 9.32
C LEU A 165 -4.26 -10.69 9.15
N PHE A 166 -4.22 -11.19 7.92
CA PHE A 166 -4.19 -12.62 7.63
C PHE A 166 -2.78 -13.24 7.57
N LYS A 167 -1.72 -12.44 7.47
CA LYS A 167 -0.33 -12.88 7.34
C LYS A 167 0.62 -12.22 8.35
N GLY A 168 0.13 -11.30 9.17
CA GLY A 168 0.92 -10.58 10.17
C GLY A 168 1.09 -11.35 11.50
N TYR A 169 1.44 -10.64 12.54
CA TYR A 169 1.78 -11.21 13.85
C TYR A 169 0.72 -12.15 14.42
N GLN A 170 -0.56 -11.81 14.26
CA GLN A 170 -1.66 -12.66 14.76
C GLN A 170 -1.83 -13.96 13.96
N ALA A 171 -1.36 -13.98 12.72
CA ALA A 171 -1.36 -15.15 11.85
C ALA A 171 -0.04 -15.95 11.93
N GLY A 172 0.83 -15.61 12.88
CA GLY A 172 2.06 -16.35 13.14
C GLY A 172 3.33 -15.79 12.48
N TYR A 173 3.28 -14.59 11.90
CA TYR A 173 4.47 -13.89 11.45
C TYR A 173 5.38 -13.58 12.64
N LYS A 174 6.66 -13.97 12.53
CA LYS A 174 7.66 -13.82 13.61
C LYS A 174 8.81 -12.88 13.21
N GLY A 175 8.67 -12.16 12.09
CA GLY A 175 9.71 -11.24 11.65
C GLY A 175 9.89 -10.08 12.61
N LEU A 176 11.11 -9.55 12.68
CA LEU A 176 11.47 -8.40 13.51
C LEU A 176 10.99 -7.07 12.88
N VAL A 177 10.66 -7.09 11.59
CA VAL A 177 10.20 -5.91 10.84
C VAL A 177 8.68 -5.97 10.76
N PRO A 178 7.96 -4.83 10.85
CA PRO A 178 6.50 -4.83 10.74
C PRO A 178 5.97 -5.53 9.48
N PRO A 179 4.82 -6.23 9.57
CA PRO A 179 4.30 -7.03 8.46
C PRO A 179 3.76 -6.20 7.28
N TYR A 180 3.54 -4.92 7.47
CA TYR A 180 3.13 -3.98 6.44
C TYR A 180 4.02 -2.74 6.46
N ILE A 181 4.78 -2.53 5.39
CA ILE A 181 5.73 -1.42 5.25
C ILE A 181 5.36 -0.57 4.05
N VAL A 182 5.43 0.75 4.22
CA VAL A 182 5.40 1.73 3.14
C VAL A 182 6.76 2.41 3.08
N LEU A 183 7.44 2.26 1.94
CA LEU A 183 8.75 2.86 1.74
C LEU A 183 8.59 4.34 1.41
N THR A 184 9.37 5.11 2.15
CA THR A 184 9.42 6.55 2.25
C THR A 184 8.18 7.14 2.94
N GLU A 185 7.35 7.88 2.23
CA GLU A 185 6.26 8.63 2.83
C GLU A 185 4.95 7.86 2.87
N PRO A 186 4.12 8.06 3.90
CA PRO A 186 2.77 7.50 3.96
C PRO A 186 1.95 7.90 2.74
N GLN A 187 1.07 7.01 2.29
CA GLN A 187 0.12 7.29 1.21
C GLN A 187 -1.15 7.99 1.71
N GLY A 188 -1.14 8.52 2.95
CA GLY A 188 -2.30 9.08 3.60
C GLY A 188 -3.34 8.01 3.93
N ARG A 189 -4.62 8.41 3.99
CA ARG A 189 -5.74 7.51 4.38
C ARG A 189 -5.96 6.31 3.45
N PHE A 190 -5.39 6.32 2.26
CA PHE A 190 -5.62 5.27 1.26
C PHE A 190 -4.82 3.99 1.48
N SER A 191 -3.76 4.04 2.27
CA SER A 191 -2.98 2.86 2.67
C SER A 191 -3.23 2.46 4.12
N GLU A 192 -4.24 3.06 4.77
CA GLU A 192 -4.51 2.83 6.19
C GLU A 192 -5.34 1.57 6.45
N ALA A 193 -5.48 1.26 7.74
CA ALA A 193 -6.21 0.09 8.20
C ALA A 193 -7.73 0.28 8.28
N GLY A 194 -8.24 1.47 7.95
CA GLY A 194 -9.67 1.77 8.02
C GLY A 194 -10.28 1.38 9.38
N PHE A 195 -11.46 0.77 9.35
CA PHE A 195 -12.16 0.35 10.57
C PHE A 195 -11.45 -0.77 11.37
N MET A 196 -10.44 -1.44 10.81
CA MET A 196 -9.68 -2.46 11.53
C MET A 196 -8.74 -1.89 12.60
N GLY A 197 -8.47 -0.57 12.56
CA GLY A 197 -7.72 0.14 13.59
C GLY A 197 -6.20 0.14 13.42
N ALA A 198 -5.52 0.87 14.30
CA ALA A 198 -4.10 1.24 14.18
C ALA A 198 -3.14 0.04 14.10
N ARG A 199 -3.51 -1.12 14.65
CA ARG A 199 -2.68 -2.34 14.67
C ARG A 199 -2.30 -2.84 13.29
N TYR A 200 -3.12 -2.59 12.29
CA TYR A 200 -2.93 -3.05 10.90
C TYR A 200 -2.45 -1.93 9.97
N ARG A 201 -2.11 -0.78 10.53
CA ARG A 201 -1.52 0.33 9.76
C ARG A 201 -0.14 -0.02 9.23
N PRO A 202 0.25 0.55 8.10
CA PRO A 202 1.62 0.42 7.61
C PRO A 202 2.60 1.14 8.54
N PHE A 203 3.79 0.57 8.63
CA PHE A 203 4.96 1.29 9.10
C PHE A 203 5.56 2.05 7.90
N ALA A 204 5.47 3.39 7.93
CA ALA A 204 6.12 4.23 6.94
C ALA A 204 7.57 4.50 7.38
N THR A 205 8.52 4.23 6.48
CA THR A 205 9.93 4.35 6.83
C THR A 205 10.40 5.80 6.96
N GLY A 206 9.73 6.74 6.32
CA GLY A 206 10.30 8.08 6.17
C GLY A 206 11.62 8.06 5.40
N GLY A 207 12.36 9.14 5.46
CA GLY A 207 13.71 9.26 4.93
C GLY A 207 13.85 9.02 3.43
N ASP A 208 15.09 8.93 2.98
CA ASP A 208 15.43 8.69 1.57
C ASP A 208 16.46 7.55 1.47
N PRO A 209 16.13 6.41 0.86
CA PRO A 209 17.04 5.27 0.76
C PRO A 209 18.27 5.51 -0.14
N ARG A 210 18.34 6.64 -0.87
CA ARG A 210 19.57 7.06 -1.56
C ARG A 210 20.70 7.36 -0.58
N GLN A 211 20.33 7.87 0.60
CA GLN A 211 21.27 8.29 1.62
C GLN A 211 21.96 7.09 2.29
N THR A 212 23.17 7.30 2.78
CA THR A 212 23.92 6.33 3.56
C THR A 212 24.41 7.02 4.83
N PRO A 213 23.93 6.66 6.01
CA PRO A 213 22.90 5.64 6.27
C PRO A 213 21.48 6.07 5.80
N PHE A 214 20.64 5.11 5.44
CA PHE A 214 19.21 5.34 5.22
C PHE A 214 18.55 5.58 6.59
N ALA A 215 18.19 6.82 6.87
CA ALA A 215 17.55 7.20 8.12
C ALA A 215 16.07 6.83 8.11
N VAL A 216 15.74 5.69 8.69
CA VAL A 216 14.35 5.26 8.88
C VAL A 216 13.79 5.90 10.14
N GLU A 217 12.68 6.64 10.01
CA GLU A 217 12.06 7.35 11.12
C GLU A 217 11.67 6.40 12.25
N GLY A 218 12.05 6.79 13.47
CA GLY A 218 11.80 5.98 14.67
C GLY A 218 12.76 4.79 14.88
N ILE A 219 13.54 4.39 13.86
CA ILE A 219 14.52 3.31 13.97
C ILE A 219 15.92 3.85 14.12
N VAL A 220 16.30 4.82 13.29
CA VAL A 220 17.62 5.45 13.31
C VAL A 220 17.48 6.86 13.85
N ALA A 221 17.71 7.04 15.15
CA ALA A 221 17.72 8.37 15.76
C ALA A 221 19.06 9.03 15.51
N GLN A 222 19.10 10.09 14.71
CA GLN A 222 20.31 10.88 14.49
C GLN A 222 20.83 11.42 15.82
N GLY A 223 22.12 11.19 16.11
CA GLY A 223 22.79 11.70 17.32
C GLY A 223 22.48 10.93 18.61
N ILE A 224 21.73 9.85 18.58
CA ILE A 224 21.51 8.98 19.75
C ILE A 224 22.25 7.66 19.55
N THR A 225 23.21 7.38 20.42
CA THR A 225 23.94 6.12 20.38
C THR A 225 23.04 4.94 20.84
N GLU A 226 23.37 3.74 20.37
CA GLU A 226 22.70 2.50 20.79
C GLU A 226 22.70 2.33 22.32
N GLN A 227 23.82 2.64 22.96
CA GLN A 227 23.96 2.60 24.42
C GLN A 227 22.96 3.56 25.12
N ARG A 228 22.75 4.74 24.57
CA ARG A 228 21.78 5.71 25.12
C ARG A 228 20.34 5.23 24.92
N GLN A 229 20.04 4.57 23.80
CA GLN A 229 18.73 3.95 23.55
C GLN A 229 18.47 2.80 24.55
N ARG A 230 19.45 1.92 24.76
CA ARG A 230 19.37 0.84 25.75
C ARG A 230 19.14 1.40 27.16
N GLY A 231 19.91 2.41 27.56
CA GLY A 231 19.73 3.06 28.85
C GLY A 231 18.36 3.72 29.06
N ARG A 232 17.75 4.27 27.99
CA ARG A 232 16.38 4.78 28.03
C ARG A 232 15.36 3.67 28.24
N ARG A 233 15.50 2.53 27.56
CA ARG A 233 14.66 1.36 27.75
C ARG A 233 14.72 0.84 29.18
N ASP A 234 15.94 0.64 29.70
CA ASP A 234 16.15 0.15 31.06
C ASP A 234 15.54 1.08 32.11
N LEU A 235 15.60 2.40 31.86
CA LEU A 235 14.96 3.40 32.74
C LEU A 235 13.43 3.31 32.65
N LEU A 236 12.84 3.18 31.47
CA LEU A 236 11.40 3.01 31.29
C LEU A 236 10.88 1.77 32.01
N HIS A 237 11.55 0.61 31.86
CA HIS A 237 11.20 -0.61 32.59
C HIS A 237 11.30 -0.45 34.12
N LYS A 238 12.29 0.27 34.62
CA LYS A 238 12.42 0.56 36.06
C LYS A 238 11.33 1.49 36.58
N LEU A 239 10.79 2.37 35.73
CA LEU A 239 9.71 3.30 36.07
C LEU A 239 8.32 2.74 35.82
N ASN A 240 8.21 1.60 35.10
CA ASN A 240 6.91 0.98 34.78
C ASN A 240 6.33 0.24 35.98
N THR A 241 5.70 0.98 36.89
CA THR A 241 5.02 0.43 38.07
C THR A 241 3.69 -0.25 37.75
N LEU A 242 3.12 0.00 36.57
CA LEU A 242 1.85 -0.62 36.12
C LEU A 242 2.02 -2.12 35.83
N GLU A 243 3.12 -2.53 35.23
CA GLU A 243 3.45 -3.93 34.98
C GLU A 243 3.58 -4.72 36.26
N GLN A 244 4.19 -4.10 37.30
CA GLN A 244 4.32 -4.70 38.63
C GLN A 244 2.98 -4.78 39.38
N ALA A 245 2.07 -3.83 39.13
CA ALA A 245 0.75 -3.78 39.76
C ALA A 245 -0.29 -4.69 39.11
N LEU A 246 -0.15 -5.04 37.83
CA LEU A 246 -1.08 -5.83 37.05
C LEU A 246 -0.39 -6.92 36.20
N PRO A 247 0.28 -7.88 36.80
CA PRO A 247 1.20 -8.80 36.11
C PRO A 247 0.53 -9.76 35.11
N ASN A 248 -0.81 -9.85 35.11
CA ASN A 248 -1.57 -10.73 34.21
C ASN A 248 -2.54 -9.96 33.29
N ASP A 249 -2.35 -8.65 33.13
CA ASP A 249 -3.21 -7.87 32.23
C ASP A 249 -2.82 -8.09 30.77
N ALA A 250 -3.78 -8.55 29.96
CA ALA A 250 -3.56 -8.86 28.55
C ALA A 250 -3.25 -7.63 27.70
N GLN A 251 -3.69 -6.43 28.11
CA GLN A 251 -3.39 -5.18 27.39
C GLN A 251 -1.96 -4.71 27.67
N LEU A 252 -1.51 -4.87 28.93
CA LEU A 252 -0.12 -4.58 29.29
C LEU A 252 0.82 -5.55 28.59
N ALA A 253 0.54 -6.85 28.59
CA ALA A 253 1.33 -7.85 27.88
C ALA A 253 1.40 -7.56 26.36
N ALA A 254 0.31 -7.08 25.74
CA ALA A 254 0.30 -6.67 24.34
C ALA A 254 1.13 -5.39 24.12
N SER A 255 1.10 -4.43 25.05
CA SER A 255 1.92 -3.21 25.01
C SER A 255 3.39 -3.53 25.13
N ASP A 256 3.78 -4.41 26.07
CA ASP A 256 5.17 -4.85 26.27
C ASP A 256 5.69 -5.59 25.04
N GLN A 257 4.84 -6.42 24.41
CA GLN A 257 5.20 -7.07 23.15
C GLN A 257 5.45 -6.06 22.02
N CYS A 258 4.60 -5.03 21.89
CA CYS A 258 4.81 -3.96 20.91
C CYS A 258 6.08 -3.16 21.19
N GLU A 259 6.34 -2.84 22.46
CA GLU A 259 7.56 -2.14 22.89
C GLU A 259 8.80 -2.99 22.58
N LYS A 260 8.79 -4.27 22.94
CA LYS A 260 9.88 -5.19 22.61
C LYS A 260 10.13 -5.25 21.10
N GLN A 261 9.09 -5.38 20.29
CA GLN A 261 9.23 -5.38 18.83
C GLN A 261 9.83 -4.08 18.29
N ALA A 262 9.41 -2.93 18.85
CA ALA A 262 9.99 -1.63 18.48
C ALA A 262 11.47 -1.54 18.82
N TYR A 263 11.88 -2.02 20.01
CA TYR A 263 13.29 -2.03 20.41
C TYR A 263 14.12 -3.05 19.64
N ASP A 264 13.57 -4.24 19.33
CA ASP A 264 14.23 -5.25 18.49
C ASP A 264 14.43 -4.73 17.06
N LEU A 265 13.50 -3.90 16.57
CA LEU A 265 13.65 -3.19 15.30
C LEU A 265 14.72 -2.09 15.35
N MET A 266 14.76 -1.30 16.43
CA MET A 266 15.70 -0.18 16.61
C MET A 266 17.12 -0.61 16.96
N LEU A 267 17.29 -1.61 17.82
CA LEU A 267 18.56 -1.99 18.44
C LEU A 267 19.05 -3.38 18.03
N GLY A 268 18.20 -4.15 17.37
CA GLY A 268 18.49 -5.50 16.93
C GLY A 268 18.76 -5.61 15.43
N ASP A 269 18.75 -6.86 14.95
CA ASP A 269 19.00 -7.17 13.54
C ASP A 269 17.88 -6.69 12.59
N GLY A 270 16.72 -6.31 13.12
CA GLY A 270 15.60 -5.80 12.32
C GLY A 270 15.95 -4.57 11.51
N GLY A 271 16.68 -3.63 12.10
CA GLY A 271 17.11 -2.39 11.43
C GLY A 271 18.13 -2.60 10.31
N LYS A 272 18.90 -3.69 10.36
CA LYS A 272 19.93 -3.99 9.35
C LYS A 272 19.38 -4.21 7.94
N VAL A 273 18.09 -4.53 7.80
CA VAL A 273 17.45 -4.68 6.48
C VAL A 273 17.47 -3.37 5.70
N PHE A 274 17.43 -2.23 6.40
CA PHE A 274 17.45 -0.89 5.80
C PHE A 274 18.87 -0.37 5.52
N ASP A 275 19.90 -1.03 6.05
CA ASP A 275 21.30 -0.64 5.83
C ASP A 275 21.78 -1.09 4.44
N LEU A 276 21.64 -0.21 3.45
CA LEU A 276 22.08 -0.45 2.09
C LEU A 276 23.63 -0.37 1.91
N ALA A 277 24.38 0.02 2.94
CA ALA A 277 25.85 -0.05 2.88
C ALA A 277 26.36 -1.51 2.86
N GLN A 278 25.51 -2.48 3.24
CA GLN A 278 25.80 -3.90 3.14
C GLN A 278 25.70 -4.47 1.72
N GLU A 279 25.06 -3.73 0.80
CA GLU A 279 24.97 -4.10 -0.60
C GLU A 279 26.21 -3.62 -1.38
N LYS A 280 26.65 -4.42 -2.34
CA LYS A 280 27.74 -4.02 -3.24
C LYS A 280 27.32 -2.81 -4.07
N ASP A 281 28.28 -1.95 -4.38
CA ASP A 281 28.01 -0.75 -5.16
C ASP A 281 27.44 -1.09 -6.55
N GLU A 282 27.91 -2.15 -7.20
CA GLU A 282 27.40 -2.60 -8.48
C GLU A 282 25.93 -2.98 -8.43
N VAL A 283 25.47 -3.60 -7.32
CA VAL A 283 24.05 -3.92 -7.11
C VAL A 283 23.25 -2.65 -6.97
N ARG A 284 23.70 -1.73 -6.12
CA ARG A 284 23.04 -0.44 -5.92
C ARG A 284 22.97 0.38 -7.22
N GLU A 285 24.03 0.35 -8.04
CA GLU A 285 24.05 1.01 -9.36
C GLU A 285 23.09 0.35 -10.34
N ARG A 286 22.98 -0.97 -10.33
CA ARG A 286 22.04 -1.72 -11.19
C ARG A 286 20.59 -1.32 -10.96
N TYR A 287 20.18 -1.09 -9.70
CA TYR A 287 18.85 -0.54 -9.37
C TYR A 287 18.69 0.94 -9.68
N GLY A 288 19.80 1.68 -9.83
CA GLY A 288 19.83 3.13 -9.94
C GLY A 288 19.90 3.82 -8.58
N ARG A 289 20.73 4.89 -8.49
CA ARG A 289 20.92 5.68 -7.24
C ARG A 289 19.82 6.72 -7.04
N THR A 290 18.59 6.37 -7.39
CA THR A 290 17.40 7.21 -7.18
C THR A 290 16.62 6.71 -5.96
N THR A 291 15.72 7.53 -5.43
CA THR A 291 14.84 7.14 -4.33
C THR A 291 14.02 5.89 -4.70
N PHE A 292 13.49 5.85 -5.92
CA PHE A 292 12.72 4.70 -6.40
C PHE A 292 13.58 3.45 -6.54
N GLY A 293 14.74 3.57 -7.20
CA GLY A 293 15.65 2.44 -7.40
C GLY A 293 16.11 1.81 -6.10
N GLN A 294 16.54 2.64 -5.14
CA GLN A 294 16.98 2.16 -3.84
C GLN A 294 15.79 1.65 -2.99
N SER A 295 14.57 2.17 -3.17
CA SER A 295 13.36 1.60 -2.57
C SER A 295 13.07 0.18 -3.11
N CYS A 296 13.25 -0.06 -4.40
CA CYS A 296 13.14 -1.41 -4.98
C CYS A 296 14.15 -2.38 -4.35
N LEU A 297 15.39 -1.92 -4.12
CA LEU A 297 16.42 -2.72 -3.45
C LEU A 297 16.06 -3.01 -1.98
N VAL A 298 15.56 -2.03 -1.23
CA VAL A 298 15.04 -2.23 0.14
C VAL A 298 13.88 -3.23 0.14
N ALA A 299 12.96 -3.13 -0.82
CA ALA A 299 11.81 -4.05 -0.92
C ALA A 299 12.28 -5.51 -1.15
N ARG A 300 13.30 -5.76 -2.00
CA ARG A 300 13.91 -7.08 -2.15
C ARG A 300 14.42 -7.61 -0.81
N ARG A 301 15.19 -6.80 -0.05
CA ARG A 301 15.72 -7.17 1.27
C ARG A 301 14.63 -7.45 2.30
N LEU A 302 13.53 -6.69 2.26
CA LEU A 302 12.36 -6.93 3.12
C LEU A 302 11.68 -8.27 2.82
N VAL A 303 11.55 -8.63 1.55
CA VAL A 303 11.03 -9.95 1.13
C VAL A 303 11.94 -11.08 1.60
N GLU A 304 13.25 -10.93 1.53
CA GLU A 304 14.23 -11.89 2.08
C GLU A 304 14.03 -12.13 3.60
N ARG A 305 13.51 -11.15 4.32
CA ARG A 305 13.13 -11.22 5.74
C ARG A 305 11.69 -11.69 5.96
N GLY A 306 10.97 -12.02 4.89
CA GLY A 306 9.62 -12.57 4.93
C GLY A 306 8.53 -11.54 5.23
N VAL A 307 8.76 -10.24 4.98
CA VAL A 307 7.74 -9.20 5.18
C VAL A 307 6.55 -9.45 4.25
N PRO A 308 5.31 -9.58 4.78
CA PRO A 308 4.15 -9.95 3.99
C PRO A 308 3.70 -8.90 2.98
N TYR A 309 3.82 -7.59 3.30
CA TYR A 309 3.36 -6.54 2.39
C TYR A 309 4.25 -5.30 2.42
N ILE A 310 4.74 -4.92 1.26
CA ILE A 310 5.61 -3.77 1.07
C ILE A 310 5.01 -2.89 -0.03
N THR A 311 4.80 -1.61 0.25
CA THR A 311 4.45 -0.61 -0.75
C THR A 311 5.65 0.27 -1.06
N ILE A 312 6.04 0.34 -2.32
CA ILE A 312 6.97 1.33 -2.85
C ILE A 312 6.12 2.48 -3.38
N ASN A 313 6.13 3.60 -2.68
CA ASN A 313 5.39 4.79 -3.11
C ASN A 313 6.24 5.58 -4.12
N TYR A 314 6.02 5.35 -5.42
CA TYR A 314 6.73 6.08 -6.47
C TYR A 314 6.03 7.40 -6.77
N LYS A 315 6.36 8.40 -5.95
CA LYS A 315 5.88 9.77 -6.13
C LYS A 315 6.58 10.49 -7.28
N GLY A 316 5.89 11.42 -7.81
CA GLY A 316 6.45 12.50 -8.60
C GLY A 316 6.34 12.33 -10.11
N GLY A 317 5.38 13.06 -10.66
CA GLY A 317 5.32 13.37 -12.07
C GLY A 317 4.46 12.44 -12.92
N TRP A 318 3.70 11.51 -12.32
CA TRP A 318 2.78 10.69 -13.11
C TRP A 318 1.46 11.40 -13.43
N ASP A 319 1.12 12.47 -12.68
CA ASP A 319 -0.01 13.37 -12.97
C ASP A 319 0.35 14.37 -14.08
N THR A 320 0.44 13.88 -15.31
CA THR A 320 1.03 14.57 -16.46
C THR A 320 0.04 15.45 -17.23
N HIS A 321 -0.65 16.34 -16.55
CA HIS A 321 -1.51 17.34 -17.24
C HIS A 321 -0.76 18.23 -18.21
N LYS A 322 0.54 18.37 -18.05
CA LYS A 322 1.43 19.14 -18.93
C LYS A 322 2.67 18.34 -19.26
N GLN A 323 3.18 18.51 -20.48
CA GLN A 323 4.49 17.98 -20.91
C GLN A 323 4.65 16.47 -20.61
N ASN A 324 3.62 15.68 -20.85
CA ASN A 324 3.60 14.25 -20.55
C ASN A 324 4.82 13.52 -21.12
N PHE A 325 5.14 13.75 -22.38
CA PHE A 325 6.22 13.04 -23.05
C PHE A 325 7.62 13.38 -22.52
N GLN A 326 7.82 14.64 -22.08
CA GLN A 326 9.06 15.01 -21.40
C GLN A 326 9.19 14.27 -20.06
N THR A 327 8.12 14.20 -19.31
CA THR A 327 8.08 13.45 -18.05
C THR A 327 8.31 11.95 -18.27
N MET A 328 7.68 11.35 -19.27
CA MET A 328 7.87 9.93 -19.59
C MET A 328 9.33 9.63 -19.94
N ARG A 329 9.98 10.47 -20.76
CA ARG A 329 11.40 10.31 -21.11
C ARG A 329 12.35 10.42 -19.91
N GLN A 330 11.96 11.10 -18.86
CA GLN A 330 12.73 11.18 -17.61
C GLN A 330 12.46 10.01 -16.67
N ARG A 331 11.18 9.62 -16.52
CA ARG A 331 10.74 8.69 -15.46
C ARG A 331 10.75 7.22 -15.89
N LEU A 332 10.38 6.93 -17.15
CA LEU A 332 10.31 5.53 -17.58
C LEU A 332 11.65 4.83 -17.60
N PRO A 333 12.79 5.45 -18.02
CA PRO A 333 14.10 4.79 -17.91
C PRO A 333 14.53 4.49 -16.47
N GLU A 334 14.16 5.37 -15.50
CA GLU A 334 14.39 5.11 -14.07
C GLU A 334 13.57 3.91 -13.59
N MET A 335 12.29 3.87 -13.97
CA MET A 335 11.38 2.77 -13.63
C MET A 335 11.84 1.47 -14.28
N ASP A 336 12.18 1.49 -15.56
CA ASP A 336 12.66 0.34 -16.32
C ASP A 336 13.88 -0.29 -15.65
N LYS A 337 14.87 0.53 -15.29
CA LYS A 337 16.09 0.09 -14.62
C LYS A 337 15.82 -0.53 -13.25
N ALA A 338 15.00 0.11 -12.43
CA ALA A 338 14.75 -0.33 -11.06
C ALA A 338 13.85 -1.57 -11.00
N MET A 339 12.73 -1.56 -11.74
CA MET A 339 11.77 -2.66 -11.74
C MET A 339 12.37 -3.91 -12.42
N SER A 340 13.12 -3.76 -13.52
CA SER A 340 13.79 -4.90 -14.14
C SER A 340 14.84 -5.52 -13.22
N SER A 341 15.62 -4.70 -12.49
CA SER A 341 16.56 -5.20 -11.49
C SER A 341 15.88 -5.94 -10.35
N LEU A 342 14.72 -5.43 -9.89
CA LEU A 342 13.92 -6.10 -8.87
C LEU A 342 13.42 -7.48 -9.34
N LEU A 343 12.83 -7.54 -10.53
CA LEU A 343 12.34 -8.81 -11.10
C LEU A 343 13.47 -9.81 -11.32
N GLN A 344 14.63 -9.34 -11.78
CA GLN A 344 15.81 -10.17 -11.96
C GLN A 344 16.29 -10.74 -10.64
N ASP A 345 16.51 -9.91 -9.61
CA ASP A 345 16.99 -10.37 -8.30
C ASP A 345 16.00 -11.33 -7.63
N LEU A 346 14.71 -11.01 -7.66
CA LEU A 346 13.69 -11.92 -7.11
C LEU A 346 13.71 -13.27 -7.82
N SER A 347 13.92 -13.30 -9.14
CA SER A 347 14.04 -14.54 -9.91
C SER A 347 15.31 -15.30 -9.58
N GLU A 348 16.48 -14.63 -9.58
CA GLU A 348 17.79 -15.24 -9.31
C GLU A 348 17.91 -15.79 -7.88
N HIS A 349 17.26 -15.15 -6.90
CA HIS A 349 17.22 -15.61 -5.51
C HIS A 349 16.08 -16.61 -5.22
N GLY A 350 15.31 -17.04 -6.23
CA GLY A 350 14.20 -17.98 -6.05
C GLY A 350 13.04 -17.40 -5.20
N LEU A 351 12.92 -16.07 -5.15
CA LEU A 351 11.91 -15.37 -4.37
C LEU A 351 10.69 -15.00 -5.22
N LEU A 352 10.83 -14.94 -6.56
CA LEU A 352 9.74 -14.51 -7.45
C LEU A 352 8.55 -15.48 -7.37
N ASP A 353 8.78 -16.77 -7.25
CA ASP A 353 7.71 -17.78 -7.20
C ASP A 353 6.76 -17.61 -6.00
N ASN A 354 7.23 -16.97 -4.93
CA ASN A 354 6.45 -16.75 -3.71
C ASN A 354 6.23 -15.27 -3.36
N THR A 355 6.58 -14.36 -4.27
CA THR A 355 6.41 -12.91 -4.10
C THR A 355 5.60 -12.33 -5.26
N ILE A 356 4.45 -11.76 -4.96
CA ILE A 356 3.69 -10.98 -5.94
C ILE A 356 4.34 -9.61 -6.08
N VAL A 357 4.71 -9.22 -7.29
CA VAL A 357 5.02 -7.83 -7.63
C VAL A 357 3.80 -7.26 -8.35
N TRP A 358 3.22 -6.20 -7.80
CA TRP A 358 2.04 -5.51 -8.34
C TRP A 358 2.38 -4.06 -8.64
N TRP A 359 2.40 -3.69 -9.91
CA TRP A 359 2.55 -2.32 -10.39
C TRP A 359 1.20 -1.77 -10.84
N SER A 360 0.79 -0.63 -10.30
CA SER A 360 -0.43 0.09 -10.71
C SER A 360 -0.42 1.52 -10.21
N GLY A 361 -1.13 2.41 -10.89
CA GLY A 361 -1.62 3.68 -10.37
C GLY A 361 -3.11 3.62 -10.09
N GLU A 362 -3.68 4.77 -9.74
CA GLU A 362 -5.11 4.90 -9.46
C GLU A 362 -5.99 4.87 -10.71
N PHE A 363 -5.47 5.32 -11.87
CA PHE A 363 -6.13 5.31 -13.19
C PHE A 363 -5.08 5.51 -14.31
N GLY A 364 -5.53 5.63 -15.55
CA GLY A 364 -4.73 5.98 -16.71
C GLY A 364 -4.80 7.47 -17.06
N ARG A 365 -4.38 7.80 -18.27
CA ARG A 365 -4.41 9.18 -18.81
C ARG A 365 -5.23 9.23 -20.09
N THR A 366 -5.85 10.40 -20.36
CA THR A 366 -6.66 10.57 -21.57
C THR A 366 -5.85 10.18 -22.80
N PRO A 367 -6.40 9.31 -23.67
CA PRO A 367 -5.70 8.84 -24.86
C PRO A 367 -5.34 9.97 -25.81
N LYS A 368 -6.28 10.89 -26.06
CA LYS A 368 -6.03 12.05 -26.90
C LYS A 368 -5.13 13.06 -26.18
N VAL A 369 -4.06 13.45 -26.86
CA VAL A 369 -3.08 14.40 -26.35
C VAL A 369 -3.61 15.83 -26.46
N GLN A 370 -3.36 16.64 -25.44
CA GLN A 370 -3.68 18.07 -25.42
C GLN A 370 -2.42 18.87 -25.84
N TRP A 371 -2.35 19.25 -27.11
CA TRP A 371 -1.18 19.93 -27.67
C TRP A 371 -1.14 21.42 -27.39
N GLU A 372 -2.32 22.04 -27.26
CA GLU A 372 -2.49 23.46 -27.02
C GLU A 372 -1.89 23.92 -25.68
N ALA A 373 -1.51 25.20 -25.61
CA ALA A 373 -1.12 25.81 -24.34
C ALA A 373 -2.34 25.88 -23.38
N PRO A 374 -2.15 25.66 -22.07
CA PRO A 374 -0.89 25.49 -21.34
C PRO A 374 -0.43 24.02 -21.20
N TRP A 375 -1.10 23.07 -21.86
CA TRP A 375 -0.90 21.63 -21.69
C TRP A 375 0.37 21.11 -22.39
N ASN A 376 0.69 21.64 -23.58
CA ASN A 376 1.91 21.34 -24.34
C ASN A 376 2.24 19.84 -24.41
N GLY A 377 1.29 19.06 -24.88
CA GLY A 377 1.43 17.60 -24.94
C GLY A 377 1.10 16.88 -23.62
N GLY A 378 0.18 17.44 -22.83
CA GLY A 378 -0.33 16.84 -21.61
C GLY A 378 -1.47 15.85 -21.84
N ARG A 379 -1.85 15.13 -20.77
CA ARG A 379 -2.96 14.20 -20.74
C ARG A 379 -3.76 14.39 -19.44
N GLY A 380 -5.10 14.39 -19.54
CA GLY A 380 -6.01 14.45 -18.39
C GLY A 380 -6.17 13.09 -17.70
N HIS A 381 -7.02 13.01 -16.66
CA HIS A 381 -7.34 11.77 -15.95
C HIS A 381 -8.24 10.86 -16.77
N HIS A 382 -8.05 9.55 -16.66
CA HIS A 382 -8.84 8.57 -17.42
C HIS A 382 -8.99 7.25 -16.66
N GLY A 383 -10.16 7.07 -16.03
CA GLY A 383 -10.52 5.86 -15.28
C GLY A 383 -11.24 4.80 -16.10
N GLN A 384 -11.57 5.08 -17.37
CA GLN A 384 -12.30 4.16 -18.24
C GLN A 384 -11.44 2.95 -18.63
N VAL A 385 -10.15 3.18 -18.84
CA VAL A 385 -9.19 2.10 -19.07
C VAL A 385 -7.80 2.51 -18.59
N PHE A 386 -7.10 1.57 -17.98
CA PHE A 386 -5.70 1.73 -17.57
C PHE A 386 -5.01 0.37 -17.47
N SER A 387 -3.69 0.40 -17.27
CA SER A 387 -2.90 -0.83 -17.19
C SER A 387 -2.45 -1.10 -15.76
N ALA A 388 -2.39 -2.38 -15.41
CA ALA A 388 -1.66 -2.89 -14.25
C ALA A 388 -0.73 -4.03 -14.69
N VAL A 389 0.31 -4.28 -13.89
CA VAL A 389 1.24 -5.38 -14.14
C VAL A 389 1.37 -6.22 -12.88
N VAL A 390 1.38 -7.54 -13.05
CA VAL A 390 1.60 -8.50 -11.97
C VAL A 390 2.68 -9.50 -12.35
N ALA A 391 3.52 -9.87 -11.40
CA ALA A 391 4.57 -10.87 -11.58
C ALA A 391 4.69 -11.76 -10.36
N GLY A 392 5.10 -12.99 -10.55
CA GLY A 392 5.45 -13.92 -9.49
C GLY A 392 4.31 -14.30 -8.55
N GLY A 393 4.63 -14.93 -7.42
CA GLY A 393 3.67 -15.34 -6.38
C GLY A 393 2.58 -16.29 -6.86
N GLY A 394 2.78 -16.97 -7.97
CA GLY A 394 1.81 -17.86 -8.62
C GLY A 394 1.07 -17.24 -9.80
N PHE A 395 1.26 -15.95 -10.11
CA PHE A 395 0.89 -15.38 -11.40
C PHE A 395 1.80 -15.91 -12.51
N LYS A 396 1.21 -16.35 -13.61
CA LYS A 396 1.94 -16.74 -14.82
C LYS A 396 2.44 -15.49 -15.54
N GLY A 397 3.69 -15.47 -15.92
CA GLY A 397 4.26 -14.43 -16.77
C GLY A 397 3.99 -14.65 -18.27
N GLY A 398 4.40 -13.69 -19.10
CA GLY A 398 4.29 -13.78 -20.56
C GLY A 398 2.86 -13.68 -21.10
N ARG A 399 1.94 -13.05 -20.34
CA ARG A 399 0.52 -12.97 -20.73
C ARG A 399 0.04 -11.52 -20.78
N VAL A 400 -0.97 -11.30 -21.62
CA VAL A 400 -1.76 -10.06 -21.63
C VAL A 400 -3.21 -10.42 -21.32
N VAL A 401 -3.80 -9.74 -20.33
CA VAL A 401 -5.21 -9.90 -19.95
C VAL A 401 -5.99 -8.70 -20.45
N GLY A 402 -7.01 -8.98 -21.23
CA GLY A 402 -7.92 -8.00 -21.80
C GLY A 402 -7.26 -7.08 -22.83
N ALA A 403 -8.05 -6.19 -23.37
CA ALA A 403 -7.61 -5.21 -24.37
C ALA A 403 -8.39 -3.91 -24.23
N SER A 404 -7.72 -2.79 -24.47
CA SER A 404 -8.38 -1.53 -24.80
C SER A 404 -8.75 -1.45 -26.28
N ASP A 405 -9.55 -0.48 -26.64
CA ASP A 405 -9.89 -0.24 -28.05
C ASP A 405 -8.68 0.27 -28.86
N ALA A 406 -8.87 0.50 -30.17
CA ALA A 406 -7.81 0.90 -31.07
C ALA A 406 -7.13 2.24 -30.71
N LYS A 407 -7.80 3.06 -29.89
CA LYS A 407 -7.30 4.38 -29.43
C LYS A 407 -6.95 4.40 -27.94
N GLY A 408 -7.18 3.28 -27.22
CA GLY A 408 -6.98 3.22 -25.78
C GLY A 408 -8.00 4.02 -24.97
N GLN A 409 -9.21 4.26 -25.52
CA GLN A 409 -10.24 5.08 -24.89
C GLN A 409 -11.10 4.29 -23.91
N ASP A 410 -11.48 3.07 -24.30
CA ASP A 410 -12.36 2.22 -23.54
C ASP A 410 -11.86 0.78 -23.48
N VAL A 411 -12.36 0.01 -22.53
CA VAL A 411 -12.12 -1.43 -22.50
C VAL A 411 -12.87 -2.07 -23.67
N LYS A 412 -12.14 -2.79 -24.52
CA LYS A 412 -12.70 -3.57 -25.62
C LYS A 412 -13.04 -5.00 -25.20
N GLU A 413 -12.13 -5.63 -24.46
CA GLU A 413 -12.23 -7.05 -24.08
C GLU A 413 -11.86 -7.28 -22.63
N ARG A 414 -12.58 -8.17 -21.94
CA ARG A 414 -12.24 -8.65 -20.61
C ARG A 414 -12.01 -7.51 -19.60
N PRO A 415 -13.02 -6.73 -19.20
CA PRO A 415 -12.86 -5.72 -18.17
C PRO A 415 -12.34 -6.35 -16.86
N VAL A 416 -11.39 -5.69 -16.22
CA VAL A 416 -10.82 -6.06 -14.92
C VAL A 416 -11.02 -4.91 -13.95
N TYR A 417 -11.77 -5.17 -12.89
CA TYR A 417 -12.00 -4.20 -11.83
C TYR A 417 -10.99 -4.41 -10.70
N PRO A 418 -10.73 -3.40 -9.85
CA PRO A 418 -9.82 -3.53 -8.71
C PRO A 418 -10.14 -4.73 -7.82
N CYS A 419 -11.42 -5.05 -7.59
CA CYS A 419 -11.83 -6.21 -6.81
C CYS A 419 -11.44 -7.56 -7.45
N ASP A 420 -11.42 -7.67 -8.78
CA ASP A 420 -11.02 -8.89 -9.49
C ASP A 420 -9.54 -9.19 -9.29
N LEU A 421 -8.70 -8.15 -9.41
CA LEU A 421 -7.27 -8.23 -9.20
C LEU A 421 -6.95 -8.57 -7.73
N VAL A 422 -7.56 -7.85 -6.79
CA VAL A 422 -7.35 -8.08 -5.35
C VAL A 422 -7.81 -9.47 -4.93
N ALA A 423 -8.97 -9.95 -5.42
CA ALA A 423 -9.45 -11.31 -5.15
C ALA A 423 -8.46 -12.37 -5.65
N SER A 424 -7.88 -12.17 -6.84
CA SER A 424 -6.88 -13.07 -7.41
C SER A 424 -5.59 -13.08 -6.59
N MET A 425 -5.12 -11.91 -6.13
CA MET A 425 -3.95 -11.82 -5.25
C MET A 425 -4.20 -12.49 -3.89
N TYR A 426 -5.39 -12.30 -3.31
CA TYR A 426 -5.72 -12.92 -2.01
C TYR A 426 -5.75 -14.44 -2.10
N GLU A 427 -6.33 -15.02 -3.14
CA GLU A 427 -6.28 -16.47 -3.35
C GLU A 427 -4.84 -16.99 -3.42
N LEU A 428 -3.98 -16.31 -4.17
CA LEU A 428 -2.55 -16.69 -4.26
C LEU A 428 -1.84 -16.58 -2.89
N LEU A 429 -2.22 -15.60 -2.08
CA LEU A 429 -1.74 -15.46 -0.69
C LEU A 429 -2.38 -16.49 0.27
N GLY A 430 -3.35 -17.29 -0.16
CA GLY A 430 -4.10 -18.19 0.70
C GLY A 430 -5.04 -17.43 1.65
N ILE A 431 -5.51 -16.26 1.24
CA ILE A 431 -6.55 -15.49 1.92
C ILE A 431 -7.86 -15.74 1.17
N ASP A 432 -8.89 -16.18 1.89
CA ASP A 432 -10.21 -16.34 1.31
C ASP A 432 -10.82 -14.95 1.03
N PRO A 433 -11.15 -14.60 -0.24
CA PRO A 433 -11.81 -13.34 -0.56
C PRO A 433 -13.15 -13.12 0.15
N GLU A 434 -13.84 -14.21 0.51
CA GLU A 434 -15.10 -14.19 1.26
C GLU A 434 -14.91 -14.10 2.79
N ALA A 435 -13.66 -14.17 3.28
CA ALA A 435 -13.37 -14.07 4.71
C ALA A 435 -13.90 -12.76 5.29
N LYS A 436 -14.49 -12.84 6.49
CA LYS A 436 -15.03 -11.68 7.18
C LYS A 436 -13.92 -10.86 7.83
N LEU A 437 -13.96 -9.55 7.62
CA LEU A 437 -13.08 -8.61 8.32
C LEU A 437 -13.64 -8.27 9.70
N PRO A 438 -12.79 -8.05 10.71
CA PRO A 438 -13.22 -7.64 12.04
C PRO A 438 -13.75 -6.20 11.99
N HIS A 439 -15.06 -6.05 12.12
CA HIS A 439 -15.70 -4.73 12.15
C HIS A 439 -16.12 -4.37 13.59
N PRO A 440 -15.81 -3.16 14.09
CA PRO A 440 -16.07 -2.78 15.50
C PRO A 440 -17.55 -2.80 15.88
N GLN A 441 -18.46 -2.64 14.92
CA GLN A 441 -19.91 -2.70 15.13
C GLN A 441 -20.50 -4.08 14.78
N GLY A 442 -19.67 -5.09 14.50
CA GLY A 442 -20.14 -6.44 14.16
C GLY A 442 -20.75 -6.59 12.77
N LEU A 443 -20.55 -5.61 11.87
CA LEU A 443 -21.03 -5.72 10.49
C LEU A 443 -20.29 -6.84 9.74
N THR A 444 -21.02 -7.55 8.90
CA THR A 444 -20.43 -8.57 8.03
C THR A 444 -19.85 -7.93 6.78
N ILE A 445 -18.54 -7.70 6.80
CA ILE A 445 -17.80 -7.14 5.68
C ILE A 445 -16.78 -8.18 5.21
N ARG A 446 -16.82 -8.55 3.92
CA ARG A 446 -15.87 -9.50 3.32
C ARG A 446 -14.51 -8.85 3.04
N ALA A 447 -13.47 -9.65 2.90
CA ALA A 447 -12.14 -9.18 2.52
C ALA A 447 -12.15 -8.51 1.13
N VAL A 448 -12.92 -9.07 0.19
CA VAL A 448 -13.20 -8.45 -1.13
C VAL A 448 -14.71 -8.32 -1.30
N PRO A 449 -15.22 -7.22 -1.87
CA PRO A 449 -16.63 -7.10 -2.20
C PRO A 449 -16.99 -8.07 -3.34
N SER A 450 -18.24 -8.48 -3.38
CA SER A 450 -18.79 -9.36 -4.42
C SER A 450 -19.96 -8.68 -5.16
N ALA A 451 -20.48 -9.33 -6.19
CA ALA A 451 -21.66 -8.85 -6.91
C ALA A 451 -22.88 -8.67 -5.98
N THR A 452 -22.98 -9.43 -4.89
CA THR A 452 -24.05 -9.27 -3.90
C THR A 452 -23.93 -7.98 -3.07
N ASP A 453 -22.75 -7.35 -3.09
CA ASP A 453 -22.51 -6.05 -2.47
C ASP A 453 -22.75 -4.88 -3.46
N GLY A 454 -23.33 -5.16 -4.64
CA GLY A 454 -23.63 -4.17 -5.68
C GLY A 454 -22.40 -3.70 -6.47
N VAL A 455 -21.30 -4.45 -6.44
CA VAL A 455 -20.05 -4.10 -7.12
C VAL A 455 -19.98 -4.80 -8.50
N THR A 456 -19.62 -4.02 -9.52
CA THR A 456 -19.35 -4.58 -10.86
C THR A 456 -18.04 -5.37 -10.83
N MET A 457 -18.06 -6.57 -11.40
CA MET A 457 -16.93 -7.50 -11.44
C MET A 457 -16.77 -8.09 -12.85
N GLY A 458 -15.54 -8.24 -13.30
CA GLY A 458 -15.17 -9.00 -14.48
C GLY A 458 -14.77 -10.46 -14.16
N GLY A 459 -14.62 -10.76 -12.87
CA GLY A 459 -14.20 -12.07 -12.35
C GLY A 459 -12.68 -12.20 -12.19
N LYS A 460 -12.28 -13.14 -11.35
CA LYS A 460 -10.85 -13.38 -11.02
C LYS A 460 -10.01 -13.70 -12.26
N LEU A 461 -8.74 -13.41 -12.21
CA LEU A 461 -7.75 -13.50 -13.30
C LEU A 461 -7.31 -14.96 -13.56
N LYS A 462 -8.24 -15.84 -13.89
CA LYS A 462 -7.97 -17.28 -14.11
C LYS A 462 -6.99 -17.54 -15.25
N GLU A 463 -6.85 -16.60 -16.18
CA GLU A 463 -5.98 -16.66 -17.35
C GLU A 463 -4.49 -16.68 -16.95
N ILE A 464 -4.19 -16.10 -15.79
CA ILE A 464 -2.81 -15.89 -15.31
C ILE A 464 -2.53 -16.43 -13.90
N VAL A 465 -3.50 -17.12 -13.30
CA VAL A 465 -3.33 -17.77 -11.97
C VAL A 465 -3.02 -19.26 -12.09
#